data_935a7a506fe2be1e5d3ceaa44ec67d42
#
_entry.id   935a7a506fe2be1e5d3ceaa44ec67d42
#
_cell.length_a   1.000
_cell.length_b   1.000
_cell.length_c   1.000
_cell.angle_alpha   90.00
_cell.angle_beta   90.00
_cell.angle_gamma   90.00
#
_symmetry.space_group_name_H-M   'P 1'
#
loop_
_entity.id
_entity.type
_entity.pdbx_description
1 polymer ?
#
loop_
_entity_poly.entity_id
_entity_poly.type
_entity_poly.pdbx_seq_one_letter_code
_entity_poly.pdbx_strand_id
1 'polypeptide(L)'
;GCDVINMRKFLYLAMEVRTGKTLTSLGIAQKLVRVNNVLFITKKKAISSIESDYKMLDPDYDLTVINYESLHKIPEKGWDMIICDEAHTLGAFPKPSKRAKQVKSLVFKNNCFVVLLSGTPTPESYSQMYHQVYGIPGNPFSEFKNFYRFCDKHVTVTQRLINGFNIKDYSNGKQSITDSMNRFMISYTQVQAGFESSIEEEILRVPMKTKTIELCKRLKRDLVVELTDDDVILADTGVKLMSKLHQLYSGTVKFESGNSAVIDTSKANFIKWKFRGSKIGIFYKFKAELDALKQVFGDALCTDLETFDSTDKHIALQIVSGREGISLRNAEYIVFYNIDFSATSYWQARDRMTTKDRKYNKVYWLFSEGGIESKIYRAVIQKKDYTLKHFRRDVQTTEFRPGRL
;
A
#
# COMPACT_ATOMS: atom_id res chain seq x y z
N GLY A 1 -23.34 8.59 -4.55
CA GLY A 1 -22.87 7.23 -4.86
C GLY A 1 -23.94 6.40 -5.53
N CYS A 2 -25.12 6.34 -4.93
CA CYS A 2 -26.23 5.55 -5.46
C CYS A 2 -26.65 5.96 -6.88
N ASP A 3 -26.74 7.25 -7.17
CA ASP A 3 -27.13 7.73 -8.49
C ASP A 3 -26.13 7.32 -9.57
N VAL A 4 -24.82 7.44 -9.28
CA VAL A 4 -23.76 7.06 -10.21
C VAL A 4 -23.81 5.57 -10.54
N ILE A 5 -23.93 4.72 -9.51
CA ILE A 5 -23.92 3.26 -9.70
C ILE A 5 -25.23 2.75 -10.34
N ASN A 6 -26.38 3.35 -10.03
CA ASN A 6 -27.64 3.00 -10.68
C ASN A 6 -27.60 3.28 -12.18
N MET A 7 -27.04 4.42 -12.58
CA MET A 7 -26.95 4.79 -13.99
C MET A 7 -25.90 3.98 -14.77
N ARG A 8 -24.82 3.56 -14.12
CA ARG A 8 -23.62 3.05 -14.80
C ARG A 8 -23.22 1.63 -14.43
N LYS A 9 -23.88 1.01 -13.43
CA LYS A 9 -23.51 -0.26 -12.81
C LYS A 9 -22.07 -0.31 -12.25
N PHE A 10 -21.37 0.82 -12.21
CA PHE A 10 -19.98 0.92 -11.80
C PHE A 10 -19.73 2.20 -11.01
N LEU A 11 -18.99 2.08 -9.91
CA LEU A 11 -18.54 3.18 -9.07
C LEU A 11 -17.12 2.94 -8.55
N TYR A 12 -16.30 3.97 -8.55
CA TYR A 12 -14.99 3.97 -7.91
C TYR A 12 -14.99 4.91 -6.70
N LEU A 13 -14.79 4.39 -5.49
CA LEU A 13 -14.63 5.17 -4.26
C LEU A 13 -13.13 5.42 -4.01
N ALA A 14 -12.67 6.57 -4.49
CA ALA A 14 -11.29 7.07 -4.27
C ALA A 14 -11.22 7.86 -2.96
N MET A 15 -11.46 7.18 -1.85
CA MET A 15 -11.54 7.79 -0.54
C MET A 15 -10.25 7.52 0.26
N GLU A 16 -9.72 8.54 0.94
CA GLU A 16 -8.51 8.39 1.75
C GLU A 16 -8.68 7.36 2.88
N VAL A 17 -7.57 6.95 3.48
CA VAL A 17 -7.58 5.98 4.58
C VAL A 17 -8.44 6.53 5.74
N ARG A 18 -9.22 5.66 6.41
CA ARG A 18 -10.09 6.00 7.55
C ARG A 18 -11.25 6.97 7.28
N THR A 19 -11.58 7.24 6.04
CA THR A 19 -12.75 8.07 5.69
C THR A 19 -14.05 7.28 5.54
N GLY A 20 -14.09 6.00 5.93
CA GLY A 20 -15.30 5.18 5.96
C GLY A 20 -15.62 4.46 4.63
N LYS A 21 -14.63 4.15 3.79
CA LYS A 21 -14.84 3.44 2.50
C LYS A 21 -15.70 2.18 2.61
N THR A 22 -15.38 1.32 3.56
CA THR A 22 -16.09 0.06 3.79
C THR A 22 -17.57 0.32 4.09
N LEU A 23 -17.86 1.12 5.11
CA LEU A 23 -19.24 1.47 5.50
C LEU A 23 -19.99 2.15 4.36
N THR A 24 -19.32 3.05 3.61
CA THR A 24 -19.92 3.69 2.43
C THR A 24 -20.31 2.66 1.37
N SER A 25 -19.45 1.70 1.08
CA SER A 25 -19.73 0.68 0.06
C SER A 25 -20.83 -0.29 0.49
N LEU A 26 -20.85 -0.71 1.76
CA LEU A 26 -21.91 -1.52 2.35
C LEU A 26 -23.26 -0.77 2.37
N GLY A 27 -23.24 0.51 2.76
CA GLY A 27 -24.44 1.35 2.76
C GLY A 27 -24.97 1.65 1.35
N ILE A 28 -24.11 1.67 0.32
CA ILE A 28 -24.56 1.76 -1.08
C ILE A 28 -25.30 0.47 -1.47
N ALA A 29 -24.77 -0.71 -1.11
CA ALA A 29 -25.44 -1.98 -1.36
C ALA A 29 -26.84 -2.04 -0.74
N GLN A 30 -26.96 -1.58 0.52
CA GLN A 30 -28.25 -1.51 1.24
C GLN A 30 -29.28 -0.59 0.54
N LYS A 31 -28.83 0.49 -0.09
CA LYS A 31 -29.74 1.46 -0.75
C LYS A 31 -30.11 1.09 -2.17
N LEU A 32 -29.47 0.09 -2.76
CA LEU A 32 -29.77 -0.35 -4.11
C LEU A 32 -30.90 -1.38 -4.11
N VAL A 33 -31.93 -1.10 -4.88
CA VAL A 33 -33.05 -2.06 -5.09
C VAL A 33 -32.51 -3.29 -5.82
N ARG A 34 -32.86 -4.50 -5.36
CA ARG A 34 -32.51 -5.80 -5.94
C ARG A 34 -31.05 -6.24 -5.73
N VAL A 35 -30.36 -5.72 -4.71
CA VAL A 35 -29.07 -6.25 -4.27
C VAL A 35 -29.32 -7.15 -3.06
N ASN A 36 -29.29 -8.48 -3.28
CA ASN A 36 -29.50 -9.49 -2.24
C ASN A 36 -28.21 -10.25 -1.92
N ASN A 37 -27.29 -10.38 -2.89
CA ASN A 37 -26.04 -11.11 -2.71
C ASN A 37 -24.85 -10.22 -3.05
N VAL A 38 -24.04 -9.90 -2.05
CA VAL A 38 -22.85 -9.04 -2.18
C VAL A 38 -21.58 -9.88 -1.96
N LEU A 39 -20.67 -9.82 -2.92
CA LEU A 39 -19.33 -10.37 -2.80
C LEU A 39 -18.34 -9.25 -2.50
N PHE A 40 -17.73 -9.28 -1.33
CA PHE A 40 -16.69 -8.33 -0.93
C PHE A 40 -15.31 -8.98 -1.02
N ILE A 41 -14.47 -8.51 -1.94
CA ILE A 41 -13.13 -9.02 -2.20
C ILE A 41 -12.11 -8.08 -1.57
N THR A 42 -11.32 -8.58 -0.64
CA THR A 42 -10.35 -7.78 0.11
C THR A 42 -9.04 -8.54 0.35
N LYS A 43 -8.23 -8.08 1.28
CA LYS A 43 -7.04 -8.79 1.79
C LYS A 43 -7.41 -9.61 3.02
N LYS A 44 -6.76 -10.77 3.20
CA LYS A 44 -7.09 -11.72 4.28
C LYS A 44 -7.22 -11.06 5.67
N LYS A 45 -6.34 -10.11 5.99
CA LYS A 45 -6.34 -9.42 7.30
C LYS A 45 -7.50 -8.44 7.51
N ALA A 46 -8.17 -8.01 6.45
CA ALA A 46 -9.27 -7.05 6.55
C ALA A 46 -10.65 -7.74 6.67
N ILE A 47 -10.74 -9.06 6.49
CA ILE A 47 -12.00 -9.81 6.49
C ILE A 47 -12.79 -9.57 7.77
N SER A 48 -12.18 -9.81 8.94
CA SER A 48 -12.86 -9.66 10.24
C SER A 48 -13.36 -8.23 10.51
N SER A 49 -12.63 -7.22 10.08
CA SER A 49 -13.08 -5.84 10.21
C SER A 49 -14.28 -5.53 9.34
N ILE A 50 -14.33 -6.06 8.10
CA ILE A 50 -15.46 -5.87 7.19
C ILE A 50 -16.69 -6.59 7.69
N GLU A 51 -16.52 -7.82 8.20
CA GLU A 51 -17.62 -8.57 8.82
C GLU A 51 -18.16 -7.88 10.07
N SER A 52 -17.31 -7.22 10.86
CA SER A 52 -17.72 -6.40 11.99
C SER A 52 -18.50 -5.16 11.55
N ASP A 53 -18.03 -4.44 10.52
CA ASP A 53 -18.74 -3.29 9.94
C ASP A 53 -20.12 -3.70 9.38
N TYR A 54 -20.19 -4.87 8.73
CA TYR A 54 -21.44 -5.42 8.19
C TYR A 54 -22.44 -5.76 9.33
N LYS A 55 -21.99 -6.42 10.39
CA LYS A 55 -22.83 -6.71 11.56
C LYS A 55 -23.34 -5.44 12.25
N MET A 56 -22.48 -4.41 12.33
CA MET A 56 -22.87 -3.13 12.91
C MET A 56 -23.91 -2.40 12.05
N LEU A 57 -23.83 -2.53 10.74
CA LEU A 57 -24.77 -1.91 9.80
C LEU A 57 -26.10 -2.65 9.74
N ASP A 58 -26.10 -3.94 10.04
CA ASP A 58 -27.25 -4.87 10.03
C ASP A 58 -28.14 -4.73 8.77
N PRO A 59 -27.57 -4.94 7.55
CA PRO A 59 -28.32 -4.73 6.31
C PRO A 59 -29.12 -5.96 5.88
N ASP A 60 -30.10 -5.75 4.98
CA ASP A 60 -31.05 -6.76 4.49
C ASP A 60 -30.50 -7.67 3.37
N TYR A 61 -29.19 -7.68 3.08
CA TYR A 61 -28.60 -8.51 2.04
C TYR A 61 -27.54 -9.47 2.60
N ASP A 62 -27.28 -10.55 1.88
CA ASP A 62 -26.24 -11.51 2.22
C ASP A 62 -24.85 -11.02 1.80
N LEU A 63 -23.91 -10.95 2.72
CA LEU A 63 -22.51 -10.63 2.47
C LEU A 63 -21.62 -11.87 2.48
N THR A 64 -20.82 -12.04 1.46
CA THR A 64 -19.69 -12.98 1.45
C THR A 64 -18.39 -12.19 1.35
N VAL A 65 -17.52 -12.28 2.35
CA VAL A 65 -16.21 -11.63 2.36
C VAL A 65 -15.12 -12.64 2.06
N ILE A 66 -14.26 -12.36 1.09
CA ILE A 66 -13.19 -13.26 0.68
C ILE A 66 -11.92 -12.50 0.29
N ASN A 67 -10.78 -13.14 0.42
CA ASN A 67 -9.53 -12.57 -0.08
C ASN A 67 -9.26 -12.94 -1.54
N TYR A 68 -8.52 -12.06 -2.24
CA TYR A 68 -8.19 -12.22 -3.67
C TYR A 68 -7.58 -13.59 -4.02
N GLU A 69 -6.75 -14.15 -3.13
CA GLU A 69 -6.08 -15.43 -3.33
C GLU A 69 -7.03 -16.62 -3.27
N SER A 70 -8.17 -16.46 -2.60
CA SER A 70 -9.17 -17.50 -2.37
C SER A 70 -10.39 -17.40 -3.29
N LEU A 71 -10.38 -16.56 -4.31
CA LEU A 71 -11.50 -16.37 -5.25
C LEU A 71 -11.99 -17.68 -5.91
N HIS A 72 -11.13 -18.69 -5.98
CA HIS A 72 -11.49 -20.02 -6.47
C HIS A 72 -12.39 -20.84 -5.51
N LYS A 73 -12.62 -20.33 -4.28
CA LYS A 73 -13.42 -20.98 -3.22
C LYS A 73 -14.77 -20.30 -3.00
N ILE A 74 -15.13 -19.29 -3.82
CA ILE A 74 -16.42 -18.62 -3.66
C ILE A 74 -17.58 -19.59 -3.92
N PRO A 75 -18.71 -19.46 -3.19
CA PRO A 75 -19.90 -20.23 -3.45
C PRO A 75 -20.41 -20.04 -4.87
N GLU A 76 -20.95 -21.12 -5.46
CA GLU A 76 -21.63 -21.04 -6.75
C GLU A 76 -23.05 -20.48 -6.56
N LYS A 77 -23.13 -19.16 -6.46
CA LYS A 77 -24.39 -18.41 -6.44
C LYS A 77 -24.27 -17.16 -7.33
N GLY A 78 -25.40 -16.58 -7.70
CA GLY A 78 -25.41 -15.29 -8.39
C GLY A 78 -24.99 -14.15 -7.47
N TRP A 79 -24.23 -13.20 -7.99
CA TRP A 79 -23.82 -11.99 -7.27
C TRP A 79 -24.49 -10.77 -7.89
N ASP A 80 -25.20 -9.99 -7.07
CA ASP A 80 -25.85 -8.76 -7.53
C ASP A 80 -24.89 -7.57 -7.48
N MET A 81 -23.91 -7.64 -6.56
CA MET A 81 -22.85 -6.66 -6.41
C MET A 81 -21.50 -7.30 -6.08
N ILE A 82 -20.44 -6.79 -6.70
CA ILE A 82 -19.05 -7.14 -6.36
C ILE A 82 -18.35 -5.86 -5.89
N ILE A 83 -17.81 -5.90 -4.68
CA ILE A 83 -17.00 -4.84 -4.08
C ILE A 83 -15.54 -5.30 -4.06
N CYS A 84 -14.64 -4.53 -4.66
CA CYS A 84 -13.20 -4.82 -4.67
C CYS A 84 -12.46 -3.79 -3.84
N ASP A 85 -11.99 -4.19 -2.68
CA ASP A 85 -11.16 -3.35 -1.82
C ASP A 85 -9.69 -3.35 -2.29
N GLU A 86 -8.97 -2.25 -2.02
CA GLU A 86 -7.60 -2.04 -2.50
C GLU A 86 -7.45 -2.29 -4.02
N ALA A 87 -8.41 -1.76 -4.78
CA ALA A 87 -8.53 -1.99 -6.23
C ALA A 87 -7.27 -1.62 -7.03
N HIS A 88 -6.41 -0.72 -6.50
CA HIS A 88 -5.12 -0.41 -7.12
C HIS A 88 -4.25 -1.66 -7.36
N THR A 89 -4.46 -2.72 -6.58
CA THR A 89 -3.72 -4.00 -6.75
C THR A 89 -4.10 -4.77 -8.03
N LEU A 90 -5.22 -4.39 -8.67
CA LEU A 90 -5.63 -4.92 -9.97
C LEU A 90 -4.91 -4.23 -11.13
N GLY A 91 -4.26 -3.09 -10.88
CA GLY A 91 -3.75 -2.15 -11.87
C GLY A 91 -2.40 -2.51 -12.51
N ALA A 92 -1.97 -3.78 -12.50
CA ALA A 92 -0.73 -4.16 -13.16
C ALA A 92 -0.78 -3.88 -14.68
N PHE A 93 0.30 -3.35 -15.24
CA PHE A 93 0.46 -3.11 -16.68
C PHE A 93 1.86 -3.50 -17.15
N PRO A 94 2.11 -3.78 -18.44
CA PRO A 94 1.18 -3.69 -19.57
C PRO A 94 0.17 -4.85 -19.67
N LYS A 95 0.35 -5.93 -18.92
CA LYS A 95 -0.56 -7.10 -18.92
C LYS A 95 -1.38 -7.13 -17.63
N PRO A 96 -2.66 -7.55 -17.70
CA PRO A 96 -3.49 -7.68 -16.51
C PRO A 96 -2.94 -8.75 -15.56
N SER A 97 -3.00 -8.49 -14.27
CA SER A 97 -2.65 -9.48 -13.24
C SER A 97 -3.63 -10.67 -13.24
N LYS A 98 -3.24 -11.78 -12.58
CA LYS A 98 -4.14 -12.93 -12.38
C LYS A 98 -5.42 -12.49 -11.65
N ARG A 99 -5.28 -11.63 -10.61
CA ARG A 99 -6.42 -11.07 -9.87
C ARG A 99 -7.36 -10.27 -10.77
N ALA A 100 -6.85 -9.37 -11.61
CA ALA A 100 -7.65 -8.60 -12.55
C ALA A 100 -8.44 -9.49 -13.52
N LYS A 101 -7.83 -10.57 -14.02
CA LYS A 101 -8.51 -11.55 -14.90
C LYS A 101 -9.62 -12.30 -14.15
N GLN A 102 -9.39 -12.70 -12.91
CA GLN A 102 -10.39 -13.39 -12.09
C GLN A 102 -11.58 -12.49 -11.79
N VAL A 103 -11.35 -11.23 -11.36
CA VAL A 103 -12.42 -10.26 -11.11
C VAL A 103 -13.22 -9.99 -12.39
N LYS A 104 -12.54 -9.79 -13.54
CA LYS A 104 -13.20 -9.65 -14.84
C LYS A 104 -14.14 -10.82 -15.14
N SER A 105 -13.67 -12.06 -14.95
CA SER A 105 -14.47 -13.26 -15.21
C SER A 105 -15.72 -13.32 -14.32
N LEU A 106 -15.59 -12.94 -13.04
CA LEU A 106 -16.69 -12.88 -12.10
C LEU A 106 -17.73 -11.81 -12.49
N VAL A 107 -17.27 -10.61 -12.83
CA VAL A 107 -18.15 -9.50 -13.24
C VAL A 107 -18.89 -9.88 -14.52
N PHE A 108 -18.22 -10.48 -15.50
CA PHE A 108 -18.83 -10.91 -16.75
C PHE A 108 -19.90 -12.00 -16.53
N LYS A 109 -19.59 -13.01 -15.67
CA LYS A 109 -20.52 -14.11 -15.37
C LYS A 109 -21.81 -13.61 -14.70
N ASN A 110 -21.72 -12.60 -13.82
CA ASN A 110 -22.83 -12.16 -12.98
C ASN A 110 -23.56 -10.92 -13.51
N ASN A 111 -22.99 -10.16 -14.44
CA ASN A 111 -23.55 -8.88 -14.95
C ASN A 111 -24.03 -7.94 -13.82
N CYS A 112 -23.26 -7.87 -12.75
CA CYS A 112 -23.60 -7.25 -11.47
C CYS A 112 -23.16 -5.78 -11.38
N PHE A 113 -23.56 -5.11 -10.30
CA PHE A 113 -22.97 -3.83 -9.89
C PHE A 113 -21.53 -4.04 -9.43
N VAL A 114 -20.65 -3.08 -9.71
CA VAL A 114 -19.24 -3.13 -9.30
C VAL A 114 -18.86 -1.87 -8.55
N VAL A 115 -18.28 -2.05 -7.35
CA VAL A 115 -17.69 -0.95 -6.56
C VAL A 115 -16.22 -1.24 -6.35
N LEU A 116 -15.36 -0.32 -6.77
CA LEU A 116 -13.92 -0.37 -6.52
C LEU A 116 -13.56 0.61 -5.40
N LEU A 117 -12.77 0.16 -4.44
CA LEU A 117 -12.32 0.96 -3.30
C LEU A 117 -10.80 1.12 -3.34
N SER A 118 -10.30 2.33 -3.20
CA SER A 118 -8.87 2.58 -2.96
C SER A 118 -8.63 3.95 -2.35
N GLY A 119 -7.72 4.02 -1.38
CA GLY A 119 -7.20 5.29 -0.87
C GLY A 119 -6.11 5.90 -1.78
N THR A 120 -5.53 5.09 -2.64
CA THR A 120 -4.46 5.46 -3.58
C THR A 120 -4.73 4.81 -4.93
N PRO A 121 -5.66 5.34 -5.75
CA PRO A 121 -6.10 4.68 -6.98
C PRO A 121 -4.99 4.37 -7.98
N THR A 122 -4.00 5.24 -8.10
CA THR A 122 -2.89 5.13 -9.07
C THR A 122 -1.54 5.41 -8.40
N PRO A 123 -1.06 4.54 -7.48
CA PRO A 123 0.09 4.84 -6.63
C PRO A 123 1.40 5.01 -7.41
N GLU A 124 1.51 4.48 -8.60
CA GLU A 124 2.73 4.55 -9.41
C GLU A 124 2.53 5.27 -10.74
N SER A 125 1.36 5.14 -11.35
CA SER A 125 1.05 5.71 -12.65
C SER A 125 -0.44 5.71 -12.93
N TYR A 126 -0.94 6.70 -13.67
CA TYR A 126 -2.32 6.68 -14.18
C TYR A 126 -2.62 5.50 -15.10
N SER A 127 -1.60 4.94 -15.76
CA SER A 127 -1.73 3.74 -16.60
C SER A 127 -2.29 2.53 -15.85
N GLN A 128 -2.15 2.50 -14.51
CA GLN A 128 -2.72 1.46 -13.66
C GLN A 128 -4.25 1.40 -13.72
N MET A 129 -4.91 2.51 -14.08
CA MET A 129 -6.36 2.59 -14.09
C MET A 129 -6.99 1.66 -15.12
N TYR A 130 -6.35 1.45 -16.28
CA TYR A 130 -6.90 0.61 -17.33
C TYR A 130 -7.28 -0.81 -16.84
N HIS A 131 -6.36 -1.51 -16.18
CA HIS A 131 -6.62 -2.88 -15.72
C HIS A 131 -7.43 -2.96 -14.42
N GLN A 132 -7.56 -1.89 -13.67
CA GLN A 132 -8.48 -1.85 -12.53
C GLN A 132 -9.93 -1.93 -12.97
N VAL A 133 -10.28 -1.26 -14.07
CA VAL A 133 -11.65 -1.26 -14.62
C VAL A 133 -11.84 -2.29 -15.74
N TYR A 134 -10.82 -3.10 -15.99
CA TYR A 134 -10.80 -4.07 -17.07
C TYR A 134 -11.93 -5.09 -16.97
N GLY A 135 -12.78 -5.11 -18.00
CA GLY A 135 -13.91 -6.02 -18.10
C GLY A 135 -15.14 -5.62 -17.30
N ILE A 136 -15.15 -4.44 -16.67
CA ILE A 136 -16.36 -3.87 -16.09
C ILE A 136 -17.19 -3.25 -17.23
N PRO A 137 -18.45 -3.67 -17.44
CA PRO A 137 -19.30 -3.12 -18.49
C PRO A 137 -19.49 -1.61 -18.32
N GLY A 138 -19.43 -0.87 -19.43
CA GLY A 138 -19.63 0.58 -19.43
C GLY A 138 -18.52 1.40 -18.79
N ASN A 139 -17.34 0.81 -18.47
CA ASN A 139 -16.20 1.58 -18.01
C ASN A 139 -15.70 2.56 -19.08
N PRO A 140 -15.01 3.66 -18.71
CA PRO A 140 -14.63 4.72 -19.66
C PRO A 140 -13.62 4.29 -20.72
N PHE A 141 -12.99 3.12 -20.57
CA PHE A 141 -11.97 2.58 -21.49
C PHE A 141 -12.44 1.36 -22.26
N SER A 142 -13.73 1.06 -22.24
CA SER A 142 -14.32 -0.10 -22.92
C SER A 142 -14.18 -0.06 -24.45
N GLU A 143 -13.97 1.12 -25.03
CA GLU A 143 -13.70 1.31 -26.48
C GLU A 143 -12.35 0.70 -26.92
N PHE A 144 -11.40 0.54 -26.01
CA PHE A 144 -10.06 0.05 -26.32
C PHE A 144 -10.00 -1.49 -26.24
N LYS A 145 -9.72 -2.15 -27.37
CA LYS A 145 -9.61 -3.61 -27.46
C LYS A 145 -8.56 -4.20 -26.49
N ASN A 146 -7.49 -3.45 -26.20
CA ASN A 146 -6.41 -3.88 -25.31
C ASN A 146 -5.64 -2.67 -24.75
N PHE A 147 -4.77 -2.93 -23.79
CA PHE A 147 -3.95 -1.93 -23.14
C PHE A 147 -3.07 -1.11 -24.11
N TYR A 148 -2.56 -1.70 -25.17
CA TYR A 148 -1.69 -1.00 -26.11
C TYR A 148 -2.47 0.05 -26.89
N ARG A 149 -3.71 -0.25 -27.31
CA ARG A 149 -4.61 0.73 -27.97
C ARG A 149 -5.03 1.86 -27.02
N PHE A 150 -5.21 1.54 -25.75
CA PHE A 150 -5.40 2.58 -24.72
C PHE A 150 -4.14 3.46 -24.58
N CYS A 151 -2.94 2.88 -24.65
CA CYS A 151 -1.70 3.64 -24.59
C CYS A 151 -1.52 4.61 -25.75
N ASP A 152 -1.95 4.26 -26.96
CA ASP A 152 -1.85 5.14 -28.13
C ASP A 152 -2.49 6.52 -27.87
N LYS A 153 -3.59 6.55 -27.10
CA LYS A 153 -4.31 7.79 -26.75
C LYS A 153 -3.86 8.39 -25.40
N HIS A 154 -3.69 7.55 -24.40
CA HIS A 154 -3.64 7.97 -23.01
C HIS A 154 -2.27 7.86 -22.31
N VAL A 155 -1.24 7.34 -22.99
CA VAL A 155 0.09 7.15 -22.38
C VAL A 155 1.18 7.71 -23.30
N THR A 156 2.14 8.41 -22.72
CA THR A 156 3.37 8.78 -23.43
C THR A 156 4.37 7.64 -23.26
N VAL A 157 4.42 6.76 -24.28
CA VAL A 157 5.32 5.59 -24.24
C VAL A 157 6.75 6.04 -24.50
N THR A 158 7.65 5.74 -23.57
CA THR A 158 9.09 5.98 -23.72
C THR A 158 9.83 4.66 -23.91
N GLN A 159 11.01 4.71 -24.52
CA GLN A 159 11.87 3.54 -24.68
C GLN A 159 13.14 3.74 -23.83
N ARG A 160 13.56 2.70 -23.14
CA ARG A 160 14.81 2.67 -22.39
C ARG A 160 15.63 1.48 -22.84
N LEU A 161 16.91 1.72 -23.11
CA LEU A 161 17.86 0.65 -23.38
C LEU A 161 18.33 0.07 -22.04
N ILE A 162 18.00 -1.19 -21.78
CA ILE A 162 18.43 -1.91 -20.57
C ILE A 162 19.08 -3.22 -21.02
N ASN A 163 20.37 -3.38 -20.70
CA ASN A 163 21.16 -4.57 -21.08
C ASN A 163 21.08 -4.92 -22.58
N GLY A 164 21.12 -3.90 -23.45
CA GLY A 164 21.06 -4.08 -24.91
C GLY A 164 19.65 -4.29 -25.48
N PHE A 165 18.61 -4.33 -24.65
CA PHE A 165 17.21 -4.49 -25.09
C PHE A 165 16.43 -3.20 -24.97
N ASN A 166 15.69 -2.83 -26.01
CA ASN A 166 14.75 -1.71 -25.98
C ASN A 166 13.48 -2.10 -25.22
N ILE A 167 13.36 -1.63 -23.97
CA ILE A 167 12.18 -1.87 -23.12
C ILE A 167 11.27 -0.67 -23.21
N LYS A 168 10.00 -0.89 -23.56
CA LYS A 168 8.97 0.13 -23.57
C LYS A 168 8.48 0.39 -22.13
N ASP A 169 8.49 1.65 -21.73
CA ASP A 169 7.97 2.13 -20.46
C ASP A 169 6.59 2.77 -20.68
N TYR A 170 5.59 2.25 -20.00
CA TYR A 170 4.20 2.68 -20.06
C TYR A 170 3.76 3.44 -18.80
N SER A 171 4.69 3.84 -17.94
CA SER A 171 4.37 4.49 -16.66
C SER A 171 3.95 5.95 -16.80
N ASN A 172 4.16 6.59 -17.96
CA ASN A 172 3.83 7.98 -18.17
C ASN A 172 2.38 8.16 -18.70
N GLY A 173 1.40 7.79 -17.88
CA GLY A 173 -0.02 8.00 -18.15
C GLY A 173 -0.41 9.48 -18.13
N LYS A 174 -1.22 9.91 -19.11
CA LYS A 174 -1.70 11.29 -19.25
C LYS A 174 -2.88 11.57 -18.31
N GLN A 175 -3.10 12.85 -18.01
CA GLN A 175 -4.25 13.35 -17.22
C GLN A 175 -5.61 12.90 -17.79
N SER A 176 -5.73 12.75 -19.10
CA SER A 176 -6.95 12.30 -19.76
C SER A 176 -7.52 10.97 -19.23
N ILE A 177 -6.71 10.15 -18.55
CA ILE A 177 -7.14 8.93 -17.86
C ILE A 177 -8.04 9.28 -16.68
N THR A 178 -7.57 10.17 -15.81
CA THR A 178 -8.34 10.61 -14.64
C THR A 178 -9.57 11.41 -15.06
N ASP A 179 -9.45 12.26 -16.09
CA ASP A 179 -10.58 13.03 -16.61
C ASP A 179 -11.71 12.10 -17.11
N SER A 180 -11.34 11.00 -17.77
CA SER A 180 -12.30 9.98 -18.20
C SER A 180 -12.96 9.24 -17.03
N MET A 181 -12.23 9.06 -15.93
CA MET A 181 -12.73 8.40 -14.72
C MET A 181 -13.61 9.28 -13.84
N ASN A 182 -13.54 10.61 -13.93
CA ASN A 182 -14.22 11.54 -13.03
C ASN A 182 -15.73 11.29 -12.88
N ARG A 183 -16.40 10.85 -13.96
CA ARG A 183 -17.84 10.55 -13.93
C ARG A 183 -18.22 9.26 -13.19
N PHE A 184 -17.23 8.42 -12.87
CA PHE A 184 -17.38 7.12 -12.21
C PHE A 184 -16.76 7.12 -10.81
N MET A 185 -16.13 8.23 -10.41
CA MET A 185 -15.32 8.31 -9.22
C MET A 185 -15.90 9.28 -8.21
N ILE A 186 -15.91 8.87 -6.96
CA ILE A 186 -16.19 9.76 -5.82
C ILE A 186 -14.92 9.81 -4.99
N SER A 187 -14.40 11.01 -4.81
CA SER A 187 -13.24 11.29 -3.98
C SER A 187 -13.68 11.89 -2.65
N TYR A 188 -13.03 11.45 -1.55
CA TYR A 188 -13.29 12.02 -0.24
C TYR A 188 -12.00 11.99 0.59
N THR A 189 -11.56 13.15 1.03
CA THR A 189 -10.31 13.32 1.77
C THR A 189 -10.51 13.24 3.27
N GLN A 190 -9.44 13.00 4.02
CA GLN A 190 -9.45 13.08 5.48
C GLN A 190 -9.87 14.46 5.97
N VAL A 191 -9.43 15.53 5.30
CA VAL A 191 -9.81 16.91 5.62
C VAL A 191 -11.33 17.10 5.49
N GLN A 192 -11.94 16.63 4.39
CA GLN A 192 -13.39 16.66 4.21
C GLN A 192 -14.14 15.81 5.24
N ALA A 193 -13.50 14.75 5.74
CA ALA A 193 -14.04 13.89 6.81
C ALA A 193 -13.86 14.50 8.21
N GLY A 194 -13.31 15.72 8.33
CA GLY A 194 -13.09 16.42 9.60
C GLY A 194 -11.85 15.97 10.37
N PHE A 195 -10.87 15.35 9.68
CA PHE A 195 -9.56 15.10 10.28
C PHE A 195 -8.72 16.37 10.21
N GLU A 196 -8.36 16.91 11.34
CA GLU A 196 -7.46 18.06 11.47
C GLU A 196 -6.02 17.64 11.76
N SER A 197 -5.69 16.35 11.63
CA SER A 197 -4.39 15.82 12.01
C SER A 197 -3.31 16.23 11.03
N SER A 198 -2.21 16.79 11.52
CA SER A 198 -0.96 16.97 10.80
C SER A 198 -0.01 15.80 11.09
N ILE A 199 0.75 15.37 10.08
CA ILE A 199 1.81 14.37 10.26
C ILE A 199 3.14 15.08 10.01
N GLU A 200 3.94 15.21 11.06
CA GLU A 200 5.33 15.67 10.96
C GLU A 200 6.24 14.46 10.74
N GLU A 201 7.14 14.56 9.78
CA GLU A 201 8.11 13.53 9.48
C GLU A 201 9.53 14.03 9.76
N GLU A 202 10.29 13.26 10.54
CA GLU A 202 11.67 13.57 10.89
C GLU A 202 12.61 12.42 10.49
N ILE A 203 13.73 12.76 9.84
CA ILE A 203 14.78 11.80 9.49
C ILE A 203 15.86 11.84 10.54
N LEU A 204 16.05 10.71 11.23
CA LEU A 204 17.12 10.48 12.18
C LEU A 204 18.26 9.70 11.51
N ARG A 205 19.48 10.19 11.64
CA ARG A 205 20.68 9.53 11.11
C ARG A 205 21.38 8.75 12.20
N VAL A 206 21.69 7.49 11.88
CA VAL A 206 22.30 6.57 12.85
C VAL A 206 23.67 6.14 12.34
N PRO A 207 24.74 6.40 13.09
CA PRO A 207 26.07 5.88 12.77
C PRO A 207 26.07 4.35 12.97
N MET A 208 26.51 3.65 11.94
CA MET A 208 26.69 2.19 11.99
C MET A 208 28.10 1.84 12.45
N LYS A 209 28.30 0.62 12.96
CA LYS A 209 29.64 0.14 13.35
C LYS A 209 30.60 0.17 12.17
N THR A 210 31.88 0.45 12.43
CA THR A 210 32.94 0.50 11.41
C THR A 210 32.98 -0.78 10.56
N LYS A 211 32.88 -1.95 11.21
CA LYS A 211 32.83 -3.26 10.53
C LYS A 211 31.69 -3.36 9.50
N THR A 212 30.52 -2.81 9.82
CA THR A 212 29.35 -2.79 8.91
C THR A 212 29.63 -1.92 7.68
N ILE A 213 30.21 -0.75 7.90
CA ILE A 213 30.60 0.16 6.82
C ILE A 213 31.67 -0.44 5.91
N GLU A 214 32.68 -1.10 6.50
CA GLU A 214 33.73 -1.81 5.75
C GLU A 214 33.16 -2.94 4.89
N LEU A 215 32.21 -3.73 5.46
CA LEU A 215 31.50 -4.77 4.73
C LEU A 215 30.74 -4.22 3.54
N CYS A 216 30.03 -3.10 3.71
CA CYS A 216 29.36 -2.40 2.61
C CYS A 216 30.34 -1.93 1.52
N LYS A 217 31.53 -1.42 1.90
CA LYS A 217 32.57 -0.99 0.96
C LYS A 217 33.12 -2.17 0.18
N ARG A 218 33.45 -3.28 0.87
CA ARG A 218 33.92 -4.53 0.23
C ARG A 218 32.89 -5.03 -0.77
N LEU A 219 31.60 -5.15 -0.38
CA LEU A 219 30.56 -5.66 -1.27
C LEU A 219 30.37 -4.77 -2.50
N LYS A 220 30.52 -3.44 -2.38
CA LYS A 220 30.45 -2.51 -3.54
C LYS A 220 31.61 -2.70 -4.50
N ARG A 221 32.79 -3.05 -4.02
CA ARG A 221 34.00 -3.22 -4.82
C ARG A 221 34.07 -4.60 -5.46
N ASP A 222 33.83 -5.65 -4.64
CA ASP A 222 34.15 -7.03 -4.99
C ASP A 222 32.92 -7.80 -5.49
N LEU A 223 31.70 -7.28 -5.25
CA LEU A 223 30.39 -7.88 -5.58
C LEU A 223 30.12 -9.23 -4.91
N VAL A 224 31.10 -9.78 -4.20
CA VAL A 224 31.01 -10.98 -3.37
C VAL A 224 31.81 -10.77 -2.09
N VAL A 225 31.26 -11.24 -0.96
CA VAL A 225 31.96 -11.24 0.32
C VAL A 225 31.67 -12.56 1.00
N GLU A 226 32.71 -13.30 1.30
CA GLU A 226 32.68 -14.52 2.11
C GLU A 226 33.05 -14.16 3.55
N LEU A 227 32.21 -14.52 4.49
CA LEU A 227 32.44 -14.37 5.93
C LEU A 227 32.87 -15.71 6.53
N THR A 228 32.26 -16.80 6.11
CA THR A 228 32.60 -18.20 6.36
C THR A 228 32.30 -19.00 5.09
N ASP A 229 32.64 -20.29 5.07
CA ASP A 229 32.38 -21.16 3.91
C ASP A 229 30.88 -21.22 3.52
N ASP A 230 29.96 -21.10 4.50
CA ASP A 230 28.53 -21.14 4.31
C ASP A 230 27.89 -19.74 4.22
N ASP A 231 28.57 -18.69 4.68
CA ASP A 231 28.02 -17.33 4.80
C ASP A 231 28.55 -16.42 3.68
N VAL A 232 28.03 -16.61 2.47
CA VAL A 232 28.40 -15.84 1.30
C VAL A 232 27.35 -14.77 1.00
N ILE A 233 27.80 -13.54 0.74
CA ILE A 233 26.99 -12.42 0.28
C ILE A 233 27.32 -12.18 -1.18
N LEU A 234 26.40 -12.53 -2.10
CA LEU A 234 26.59 -12.35 -3.53
C LEU A 234 25.72 -11.18 -4.04
N ALA A 235 26.33 -10.30 -4.83
CA ALA A 235 25.72 -9.13 -5.42
C ALA A 235 26.06 -8.99 -6.91
N ASP A 236 25.94 -10.08 -7.65
CA ASP A 236 26.30 -10.23 -9.09
C ASP A 236 25.49 -9.34 -10.04
N THR A 237 24.37 -8.77 -9.59
CA THR A 237 23.55 -7.84 -10.36
C THR A 237 23.31 -6.54 -9.60
N GLY A 238 23.07 -5.43 -10.32
CA GLY A 238 22.77 -4.14 -9.68
C GLY A 238 21.57 -4.19 -8.73
N VAL A 239 20.57 -5.03 -9.02
CA VAL A 239 19.39 -5.22 -8.15
C VAL A 239 19.76 -5.96 -6.88
N LYS A 240 20.55 -7.06 -7.00
CA LYS A 240 21.04 -7.78 -5.82
C LYS A 240 21.96 -6.89 -4.98
N LEU A 241 22.88 -6.15 -5.60
CA LEU A 241 23.77 -5.22 -4.89
C LEU A 241 22.98 -4.19 -4.09
N MET A 242 21.98 -3.57 -4.71
CA MET A 242 21.10 -2.62 -4.03
C MET A 242 20.36 -3.26 -2.85
N SER A 243 19.81 -4.46 -3.04
CA SER A 243 19.11 -5.21 -1.99
C SER A 243 20.01 -5.59 -0.83
N LYS A 244 21.21 -6.13 -1.11
CA LYS A 244 22.19 -6.52 -0.09
C LYS A 244 22.74 -5.30 0.68
N LEU A 245 23.05 -4.20 -0.03
CA LEU A 245 23.44 -2.96 0.65
C LEU A 245 22.32 -2.41 1.54
N HIS A 246 21.07 -2.51 1.12
CA HIS A 246 19.94 -2.08 1.93
C HIS A 246 19.81 -2.91 3.23
N GLN A 247 20.07 -4.21 3.16
CA GLN A 247 20.14 -5.08 4.34
C GLN A 247 21.33 -4.72 5.24
N LEU A 248 22.54 -4.60 4.68
CA LEU A 248 23.75 -4.29 5.46
C LEU A 248 23.63 -2.94 6.18
N TYR A 249 23.14 -1.91 5.51
CA TYR A 249 22.90 -0.61 6.14
C TYR A 249 21.77 -0.65 7.18
N SER A 250 20.93 -1.68 7.21
CA SER A 250 19.96 -1.88 8.30
C SER A 250 20.55 -2.67 9.48
N GLY A 251 21.80 -3.13 9.37
CA GLY A 251 22.47 -3.96 10.37
C GLY A 251 22.18 -5.44 10.23
N THR A 252 21.66 -5.89 9.08
CA THR A 252 21.29 -7.29 8.85
C THR A 252 21.86 -7.80 7.53
N VAL A 253 21.81 -9.10 7.32
CA VAL A 253 22.16 -9.71 6.03
C VAL A 253 21.38 -11.00 5.83
N LYS A 254 21.06 -11.30 4.58
CA LYS A 254 20.60 -12.61 4.15
C LYS A 254 21.65 -13.20 3.21
N PHE A 255 22.20 -14.36 3.57
CA PHE A 255 23.22 -15.09 2.81
C PHE A 255 22.61 -15.84 1.63
N GLU A 256 23.45 -16.34 0.74
CA GLU A 256 23.02 -17.17 -0.39
C GLU A 256 22.53 -18.56 0.09
N SER A 257 23.00 -19.04 1.23
CA SER A 257 22.46 -20.23 1.93
C SER A 257 20.97 -20.10 2.30
N GLY A 258 20.43 -18.88 2.28
CA GLY A 258 19.07 -18.57 2.72
C GLY A 258 18.98 -18.13 4.19
N ASN A 259 20.01 -18.36 4.97
CA ASN A 259 20.10 -17.90 6.36
C ASN A 259 20.18 -16.37 6.45
N SER A 260 19.78 -15.84 7.58
CA SER A 260 19.88 -14.39 7.86
C SER A 260 20.55 -14.16 9.20
N ALA A 261 21.33 -13.08 9.31
CA ALA A 261 22.02 -12.71 10.54
C ALA A 261 21.86 -11.23 10.88
N VAL A 262 21.92 -10.94 12.17
CA VAL A 262 22.08 -9.58 12.70
C VAL A 262 23.58 -9.33 12.86
N ILE A 263 24.10 -8.34 12.13
CA ILE A 263 25.53 -7.97 12.16
C ILE A 263 25.79 -6.69 12.94
N ASP A 264 24.74 -5.86 13.10
CA ASP A 264 24.84 -4.58 13.78
C ASP A 264 23.50 -4.17 14.41
N THR A 265 23.50 -3.90 15.70
CA THR A 265 22.31 -3.48 16.45
C THR A 265 22.23 -1.97 16.67
N SER A 266 23.08 -1.15 16.00
CA SER A 266 23.15 0.30 16.23
C SER A 266 21.79 0.99 16.07
N LYS A 267 21.01 0.66 15.05
CA LYS A 267 19.66 1.23 14.86
C LYS A 267 18.71 0.85 15.99
N ALA A 268 18.69 -0.41 16.40
CA ALA A 268 17.81 -0.87 17.49
C ALA A 268 18.18 -0.20 18.83
N ASN A 269 19.48 -0.11 19.13
CA ASN A 269 19.97 0.59 20.32
C ASN A 269 19.63 2.08 20.29
N PHE A 270 19.76 2.72 19.12
CA PHE A 270 19.40 4.13 18.94
C PHE A 270 17.90 4.36 19.21
N ILE A 271 17.03 3.49 18.70
CA ILE A 271 15.59 3.58 18.97
C ILE A 271 15.31 3.46 20.46
N LYS A 272 15.86 2.45 21.12
CA LYS A 272 15.69 2.23 22.56
C LYS A 272 16.15 3.42 23.40
N TRP A 273 17.26 4.04 23.02
CA TRP A 273 17.78 5.22 23.69
C TRP A 273 16.93 6.48 23.42
N LYS A 274 16.63 6.76 22.15
CA LYS A 274 15.95 8.00 21.72
C LYS A 274 14.51 8.07 22.21
N PHE A 275 13.81 6.96 22.26
CA PHE A 275 12.39 6.88 22.60
C PHE A 275 12.16 6.29 24.01
N ARG A 276 13.15 6.45 24.91
CA ARG A 276 13.00 6.04 26.31
C ARG A 276 11.79 6.74 26.93
N GLY A 277 10.89 5.99 27.57
CA GLY A 277 9.69 6.51 28.23
C GLY A 277 8.50 6.76 27.31
N SER A 278 8.63 6.49 26.02
CA SER A 278 7.53 6.63 25.04
C SER A 278 7.10 5.28 24.49
N LYS A 279 5.81 5.04 24.40
CA LYS A 279 5.24 3.85 23.75
C LYS A 279 5.22 4.04 22.24
N ILE A 280 5.92 3.20 21.47
CA ILE A 280 6.13 3.39 20.04
C ILE A 280 5.69 2.19 19.19
N GLY A 281 5.27 2.48 17.95
CA GLY A 281 5.13 1.48 16.90
C GLY A 281 6.34 1.50 15.98
N ILE A 282 7.01 0.36 15.80
CA ILE A 282 8.21 0.23 14.97
C ILE A 282 7.89 -0.56 13.72
N PHE A 283 8.10 0.05 12.56
CA PHE A 283 7.98 -0.64 11.27
C PHE A 283 9.33 -1.12 10.77
N TYR A 284 9.45 -2.42 10.52
CA TYR A 284 10.64 -3.05 9.96
C TYR A 284 10.36 -3.67 8.59
N LYS A 285 11.40 -3.85 7.76
CA LYS A 285 11.31 -4.43 6.42
C LYS A 285 11.77 -5.88 6.37
N PHE A 286 12.99 -6.14 6.81
CA PHE A 286 13.62 -7.46 6.77
C PHE A 286 13.36 -8.24 8.06
N LYS A 287 13.17 -9.57 7.96
CA LYS A 287 12.90 -10.40 9.16
C LYS A 287 14.00 -10.30 10.21
N ALA A 288 15.26 -10.28 9.79
CA ALA A 288 16.39 -10.13 10.73
C ALA A 288 16.43 -8.77 11.46
N GLU A 289 15.73 -7.74 10.97
CA GLU A 289 15.55 -6.49 11.72
C GLU A 289 14.68 -6.70 12.97
N LEU A 290 13.67 -7.58 12.88
CA LEU A 290 12.90 -7.98 14.05
C LEU A 290 13.78 -8.70 15.09
N ASP A 291 14.71 -9.54 14.62
CA ASP A 291 15.63 -10.23 15.50
C ASP A 291 16.57 -9.24 16.20
N ALA A 292 17.06 -8.21 15.49
CA ALA A 292 17.83 -7.12 16.07
C ALA A 292 17.02 -6.32 17.12
N LEU A 293 15.73 -6.06 16.85
CA LEU A 293 14.85 -5.40 17.80
C LEU A 293 14.61 -6.27 19.05
N LYS A 294 14.34 -7.57 18.86
CA LYS A 294 14.17 -8.50 19.99
C LYS A 294 15.42 -8.61 20.87
N GLN A 295 16.62 -8.66 20.26
CA GLN A 295 17.89 -8.68 20.99
C GLN A 295 18.07 -7.45 21.91
N VAL A 296 17.60 -6.27 21.46
CA VAL A 296 17.80 -5.01 22.18
C VAL A 296 16.68 -4.72 23.17
N PHE A 297 15.42 -4.95 22.77
CA PHE A 297 14.25 -4.60 23.58
C PHE A 297 13.84 -5.73 24.55
N GLY A 298 14.11 -6.99 24.22
CA GLY A 298 13.69 -8.14 25.01
C GLY A 298 12.18 -8.15 25.24
N ASP A 299 11.77 -8.30 26.48
CA ASP A 299 10.37 -8.39 26.89
C ASP A 299 9.56 -7.08 26.72
N ALA A 300 10.23 -5.95 26.49
CA ALA A 300 9.57 -4.68 26.21
C ALA A 300 9.01 -4.58 24.78
N LEU A 301 9.16 -5.62 23.93
CA LEU A 301 8.69 -5.66 22.56
C LEU A 301 7.62 -6.74 22.39
N CYS A 302 6.53 -6.39 21.68
CA CYS A 302 5.54 -7.34 21.20
C CYS A 302 5.38 -7.25 19.66
N THR A 303 4.66 -8.20 19.08
CA THR A 303 4.40 -8.26 17.62
C THR A 303 2.92 -8.38 17.27
N ASP A 304 2.07 -8.37 18.28
CA ASP A 304 0.62 -8.44 18.15
C ASP A 304 -0.06 -7.23 18.81
N LEU A 305 -1.22 -6.86 18.28
CA LEU A 305 -1.96 -5.68 18.74
C LEU A 305 -2.61 -5.86 20.09
N GLU A 306 -3.06 -7.06 20.43
CA GLU A 306 -3.73 -7.33 21.71
C GLU A 306 -2.78 -7.05 22.87
N THR A 307 -1.58 -7.61 22.80
CA THR A 307 -0.50 -7.33 23.78
C THR A 307 -0.11 -5.84 23.77
N PHE A 308 0.00 -5.23 22.59
CA PHE A 308 0.33 -3.81 22.50
C PHE A 308 -0.73 -2.93 23.15
N ASP A 309 -2.01 -3.17 22.90
CA ASP A 309 -3.10 -2.33 23.43
C ASP A 309 -3.31 -2.51 24.93
N SER A 310 -3.01 -3.72 25.48
CA SER A 310 -3.21 -4.06 26.89
C SER A 310 -2.00 -3.83 27.79
N THR A 311 -0.82 -3.49 27.24
CA THR A 311 0.43 -3.31 27.98
C THR A 311 1.19 -2.05 27.56
N ASP A 312 2.25 -1.69 28.27
CA ASP A 312 3.14 -0.57 27.88
C ASP A 312 4.27 -1.00 26.92
N LYS A 313 4.19 -2.21 26.35
CA LYS A 313 5.20 -2.70 25.40
C LYS A 313 5.17 -1.90 24.09
N HIS A 314 6.35 -1.81 23.47
CA HIS A 314 6.47 -1.35 22.09
C HIS A 314 6.00 -2.44 21.13
N ILE A 315 5.48 -2.05 19.95
CA ILE A 315 5.11 -3.03 18.93
C ILE A 315 6.04 -2.97 17.72
N ALA A 316 6.48 -4.13 17.21
CA ALA A 316 7.20 -4.24 15.96
C ALA A 316 6.36 -4.91 14.89
N LEU A 317 6.18 -4.23 13.75
CA LEU A 317 5.36 -4.68 12.63
C LEU A 317 6.15 -4.67 11.33
N GLN A 318 6.03 -5.72 10.53
CA GLN A 318 6.63 -5.71 9.20
C GLN A 318 5.87 -4.75 8.28
N ILE A 319 6.58 -3.86 7.56
CA ILE A 319 5.97 -2.83 6.71
C ILE A 319 4.90 -3.41 5.79
N VAL A 320 5.19 -4.52 5.09
CA VAL A 320 4.26 -5.13 4.14
C VAL A 320 3.02 -5.70 4.81
N SER A 321 3.16 -6.33 5.97
CA SER A 321 2.05 -6.99 6.69
C SER A 321 1.36 -6.07 7.70
N GLY A 322 2.06 -5.08 8.24
CA GLY A 322 1.54 -4.12 9.23
C GLY A 322 0.88 -2.88 8.63
N ARG A 323 0.94 -2.68 7.32
CA ARG A 323 0.41 -1.49 6.66
C ARG A 323 -1.12 -1.47 6.50
N GLU A 324 -1.81 -2.58 6.77
CA GLU A 324 -3.23 -2.72 6.46
C GLU A 324 -4.04 -3.19 7.68
N GLY A 325 -5.23 -2.61 7.84
CA GLY A 325 -6.20 -3.04 8.86
C GLY A 325 -5.78 -2.86 10.32
N ILE A 326 -4.66 -2.17 10.61
CA ILE A 326 -4.11 -2.01 11.95
C ILE A 326 -4.24 -0.57 12.42
N SER A 327 -4.63 -0.34 13.67
CA SER A 327 -4.65 0.96 14.32
C SER A 327 -3.57 1.02 15.42
N LEU A 328 -2.70 2.01 15.35
CA LEU A 328 -1.67 2.28 16.36
C LEU A 328 -1.98 3.56 17.15
N ARG A 329 -3.26 3.77 17.48
CA ARG A 329 -3.71 4.96 18.23
C ARG A 329 -3.03 5.11 19.59
N ASN A 330 -2.63 3.99 20.21
CA ASN A 330 -1.97 3.97 21.51
C ASN A 330 -0.45 4.18 21.43
N ALA A 331 0.13 4.31 20.21
CA ALA A 331 1.53 4.69 20.04
C ALA A 331 1.69 6.21 20.12
N GLU A 332 2.71 6.70 20.84
CA GLU A 332 3.07 8.11 20.83
C GLU A 332 3.71 8.51 19.50
N TYR A 333 4.56 7.62 18.97
CA TYR A 333 5.30 7.82 17.71
C TYR A 333 5.27 6.57 16.84
N ILE A 334 5.40 6.77 15.53
CA ILE A 334 5.77 5.73 14.59
C ILE A 334 7.24 5.89 14.23
N VAL A 335 7.97 4.79 14.30
CA VAL A 335 9.39 4.72 13.97
C VAL A 335 9.61 3.72 12.85
N PHE A 336 10.10 4.18 11.70
CA PHE A 336 10.50 3.31 10.61
C PHE A 336 11.97 2.93 10.80
N TYR A 337 12.21 1.69 11.18
CA TYR A 337 13.56 1.12 11.27
C TYR A 337 14.26 1.09 9.92
N ASN A 338 13.46 0.87 8.87
CA ASN A 338 13.91 0.88 7.49
C ASN A 338 12.80 1.39 6.57
N ILE A 339 13.12 1.67 5.31
CA ILE A 339 12.18 2.14 4.30
C ILE A 339 11.92 1.06 3.25
N ASP A 340 10.69 0.98 2.72
CA ASP A 340 10.38 0.15 1.57
C ASP A 340 10.43 0.97 0.26
N PHE A 341 10.66 0.29 -0.87
CA PHE A 341 10.62 0.90 -2.20
C PHE A 341 9.21 1.27 -2.67
N SER A 342 8.18 0.80 -1.97
CA SER A 342 6.78 1.02 -2.31
C SER A 342 6.24 2.31 -1.69
N ALA A 343 5.82 3.25 -2.53
CA ALA A 343 5.13 4.46 -2.09
C ALA A 343 3.82 4.13 -1.35
N THR A 344 3.08 3.10 -1.78
CA THR A 344 1.85 2.62 -1.11
C THR A 344 2.14 2.14 0.32
N SER A 345 3.23 1.37 0.49
CA SER A 345 3.64 0.90 1.83
C SER A 345 3.96 2.06 2.77
N TYR A 346 4.67 3.06 2.26
CA TYR A 346 4.99 4.29 2.97
C TYR A 346 3.73 4.99 3.49
N TRP A 347 2.78 5.27 2.59
CA TRP A 347 1.56 5.99 2.93
C TRP A 347 0.69 5.27 3.95
N GLN A 348 0.42 4.00 3.69
CA GLN A 348 -0.46 3.22 4.53
C GLN A 348 0.10 3.00 5.93
N ALA A 349 1.42 2.82 6.05
CA ALA A 349 2.07 2.66 7.35
C ALA A 349 2.14 3.98 8.13
N ARG A 350 2.40 5.10 7.46
CA ARG A 350 2.49 6.41 8.07
C ARG A 350 1.19 6.85 8.76
N ASP A 351 0.05 6.57 8.13
CA ASP A 351 -1.25 7.03 8.59
C ASP A 351 -1.85 6.17 9.73
N ARG A 352 -1.08 5.21 10.30
CA ARG A 352 -1.60 4.27 11.32
C ARG A 352 -1.94 4.89 12.67
N MET A 353 -1.37 6.04 13.01
CA MET A 353 -1.70 6.77 14.23
C MET A 353 -2.84 7.77 14.06
N THR A 354 -3.19 8.12 12.82
CA THR A 354 -4.18 9.18 12.55
C THR A 354 -5.55 8.79 13.08
N THR A 355 -6.12 9.61 13.95
CA THR A 355 -7.50 9.54 14.45
C THR A 355 -8.13 10.92 14.39
N LYS A 356 -9.46 11.02 14.46
CA LYS A 356 -10.14 12.34 14.48
C LYS A 356 -9.73 13.19 15.67
N ASP A 357 -9.48 12.55 16.81
CA ASP A 357 -9.18 13.24 18.07
C ASP A 357 -7.70 13.59 18.23
N ARG A 358 -6.84 13.09 17.36
CA ARG A 358 -5.40 13.30 17.43
C ARG A 358 -4.94 14.32 16.40
N LYS A 359 -4.73 15.57 16.85
CA LYS A 359 -4.34 16.69 15.99
C LYS A 359 -2.90 16.63 15.48
N TYR A 360 -2.01 15.92 16.21
CA TYR A 360 -0.59 15.92 15.91
C TYR A 360 0.00 14.49 15.94
N ASN A 361 0.62 14.09 14.85
CA ASN A 361 1.27 12.79 14.70
C ASN A 361 2.72 13.00 14.27
N LYS A 362 3.65 12.32 14.91
CA LYS A 362 5.06 12.38 14.56
C LYS A 362 5.59 11.02 14.11
N VAL A 363 6.26 11.01 12.98
CA VAL A 363 6.82 9.83 12.32
C VAL A 363 8.32 10.03 12.16
N TYR A 364 9.09 9.04 12.59
CA TYR A 364 10.54 9.06 12.51
C TYR A 364 11.06 8.03 11.52
N TRP A 365 12.00 8.45 10.69
CA TRP A 365 12.71 7.60 9.74
C TRP A 365 14.15 7.41 10.19
N LEU A 366 14.59 6.16 10.40
CA LEU A 366 15.96 5.86 10.75
C LEU A 366 16.76 5.51 9.50
N PHE A 367 17.66 6.39 9.11
CA PHE A 367 18.59 6.16 8.02
C PHE A 367 20.00 6.00 8.55
N SER A 368 20.73 5.03 8.01
CA SER A 368 22.15 4.87 8.31
C SER A 368 22.95 6.01 7.68
N GLU A 369 23.96 6.49 8.36
CA GLU A 369 24.92 7.44 7.76
C GLU A 369 25.60 6.81 6.54
N GLY A 370 25.55 7.49 5.40
CA GLY A 370 26.06 6.97 4.12
C GLY A 370 25.22 5.84 3.50
N GLY A 371 24.06 5.48 4.09
CA GLY A 371 23.16 4.45 3.61
C GLY A 371 22.37 4.82 2.35
N ILE A 372 21.77 3.82 1.73
CA ILE A 372 20.97 4.00 0.51
C ILE A 372 19.54 4.47 0.78
N GLU A 373 19.10 4.46 2.04
CA GLU A 373 17.74 4.78 2.47
C GLU A 373 17.33 6.19 2.05
N SER A 374 18.25 7.16 2.11
CA SER A 374 17.99 8.53 1.66
C SER A 374 17.66 8.64 0.17
N LYS A 375 18.22 7.74 -0.66
CA LYS A 375 17.91 7.68 -2.10
C LYS A 375 16.54 7.04 -2.33
N ILE A 376 16.24 5.97 -1.58
CA ILE A 376 14.93 5.31 -1.62
C ILE A 376 13.85 6.29 -1.19
N TYR A 377 14.05 7.00 -0.08
CA TYR A 377 13.12 7.98 0.46
C TYR A 377 12.78 9.08 -0.57
N ARG A 378 13.80 9.66 -1.20
CA ARG A 378 13.60 10.65 -2.28
C ARG A 378 12.77 10.10 -3.44
N ALA A 379 13.06 8.88 -3.89
CA ALA A 379 12.31 8.25 -4.97
C ALA A 379 10.84 7.96 -4.58
N VAL A 380 10.61 7.54 -3.34
CA VAL A 380 9.27 7.27 -2.81
C VAL A 380 8.46 8.55 -2.67
N ILE A 381 9.07 9.64 -2.16
CA ILE A 381 8.40 10.95 -2.05
C ILE A 381 8.08 11.55 -3.42
N GLN A 382 8.97 11.44 -4.42
CA GLN A 382 8.68 11.91 -5.77
C GLN A 382 7.45 11.21 -6.38
N LYS A 383 7.33 9.89 -6.20
CA LYS A 383 6.12 9.14 -6.57
C LYS A 383 4.89 9.63 -5.80
N LYS A 384 5.06 9.96 -4.52
CA LYS A 384 4.05 10.55 -3.65
C LYS A 384 3.54 11.89 -4.19
N ASP A 385 4.44 12.82 -4.45
CA ASP A 385 4.07 14.16 -4.87
C ASP A 385 3.36 14.15 -6.24
N TYR A 386 3.78 13.27 -7.12
CA TYR A 386 3.09 13.01 -8.38
C TYR A 386 1.66 12.56 -8.13
N THR A 387 1.43 11.60 -7.25
CA THR A 387 0.09 11.02 -6.97
C THR A 387 -0.82 12.01 -6.24
N LEU A 388 -0.32 12.66 -5.19
CA LEU A 388 -1.11 13.62 -4.38
C LEU A 388 -1.42 14.91 -5.11
N LYS A 389 -0.43 15.48 -5.81
CA LYS A 389 -0.60 16.73 -6.55
C LYS A 389 -1.68 16.59 -7.62
N HIS A 390 -1.72 15.45 -8.28
CA HIS A 390 -2.72 15.14 -9.29
C HIS A 390 -4.07 14.79 -8.65
N PHE A 391 -4.09 14.00 -7.59
CA PHE A 391 -5.29 13.66 -6.84
C PHE A 391 -5.98 14.91 -6.24
N ARG A 392 -5.21 15.83 -5.63
CA ARG A 392 -5.76 17.09 -5.09
C ARG A 392 -6.34 18.00 -6.17
N ARG A 393 -5.71 18.08 -7.33
CA ARG A 393 -6.22 18.85 -8.47
C ARG A 393 -7.55 18.29 -8.96
N ASP A 394 -7.67 16.96 -9.05
CA ASP A 394 -8.87 16.28 -9.52
C ASP A 394 -10.06 16.41 -8.54
N VAL A 395 -9.77 16.47 -7.22
CA VAL A 395 -10.79 16.70 -6.18
C VAL A 395 -11.31 18.13 -6.20
N GLN A 396 -10.47 19.13 -6.50
CA GLN A 396 -10.88 20.52 -6.57
C GLN A 396 -11.80 20.83 -7.78
N THR A 397 -11.75 20.01 -8.83
CA THR A 397 -12.63 20.16 -10.01
C THR A 397 -14.00 19.52 -9.81
N THR A 398 -14.24 18.76 -8.75
CA THR A 398 -15.52 18.11 -8.41
C THR A 398 -16.29 18.86 -7.31
N GLU A 399 -16.20 20.18 -7.22
CA GLU A 399 -17.24 20.94 -6.52
C GLU A 399 -18.58 20.71 -7.27
N PHE A 400 -19.39 19.85 -6.67
CA PHE A 400 -20.77 19.62 -7.04
C PHE A 400 -21.52 20.96 -6.96
N ARG A 401 -21.69 21.63 -8.07
CA ARG A 401 -22.67 22.72 -8.15
C ARG A 401 -24.04 22.05 -8.09
N PRO A 402 -24.85 22.27 -7.05
CA PRO A 402 -26.22 21.81 -7.08
C PRO A 402 -26.90 22.51 -8.25
N GLY A 403 -27.37 21.71 -9.20
CA GLY A 403 -28.11 22.20 -10.35
C GLY A 403 -29.30 23.03 -9.86
N ARG A 404 -29.44 24.22 -10.40
CA ARG A 404 -30.71 24.93 -10.36
C ARG A 404 -31.76 24.05 -11.07
N LEU A 405 -32.84 23.79 -10.35
CA LEU A 405 -34.10 23.31 -10.90
C LEU A 405 -34.60 24.28 -11.98
#